data_050edbb520360b5105a2182575c554be
#
_entry.id   050edbb520360b5105a2182575c554be
#
_cell.length_a   1.000
_cell.length_b   1.000
_cell.length_c   1.000
_cell.angle_alpha   90.00
_cell.angle_beta   90.00
_cell.angle_gamma   90.00
#
_symmetry.space_group_name_H-M   'P 1'
#
loop_
_entity.id
_entity.type
_entity.pdbx_description
1 polymer ?
#
loop_
_entity_poly.entity_id
_entity_poly.type
_entity_poly.pdbx_seq_one_letter_code
_entity_poly.pdbx_strand_id
1 'polypeptide(L)'
;MSKPRIATAWLDGCSGCHMSLLDIDEAILDLVSKVDLVCSPIMDIKEFPQNVDVTLVEGAVSSEEDLHKIQKIRARTKILVALGDCSVTGNVPSMRNPYKVERLFERAYDQNANLPPLAHGGTRRPTVGVPMLLPRARPIHEVVKVDVYVPGCPPPAEAILFVVGELLAGRMPNPSQLTRFGM
;
A
#
# COMPACT_ATOMS: atom_id res chain seq x y z
N MET A 1 -10.34 -29.02 3.15
CA MET A 1 -10.75 -27.63 2.89
C MET A 1 -9.63 -26.94 2.12
N SER A 2 -9.91 -26.10 1.13
CA SER A 2 -8.89 -25.28 0.45
C SER A 2 -8.30 -24.28 1.47
N LYS A 3 -7.01 -24.00 1.36
CA LYS A 3 -6.36 -22.97 2.18
C LYS A 3 -6.97 -21.61 1.88
N PRO A 4 -7.07 -20.69 2.86
CA PRO A 4 -7.44 -19.31 2.63
C PRO A 4 -6.47 -18.63 1.66
N ARG A 5 -7.00 -17.86 0.70
CA ARG A 5 -6.21 -17.15 -0.32
C ARG A 5 -5.90 -15.75 0.17
N ILE A 6 -4.62 -15.47 0.37
CA ILE A 6 -4.13 -14.17 0.84
C ILE A 6 -3.35 -13.48 -0.28
N ALA A 7 -3.52 -12.16 -0.36
CA ALA A 7 -2.71 -11.29 -1.21
C ALA A 7 -2.14 -10.13 -0.41
N THR A 8 -1.04 -9.57 -0.88
CA THR A 8 -0.52 -8.29 -0.42
C THR A 8 -0.35 -7.35 -1.61
N ALA A 9 -0.45 -6.06 -1.37
CA ALA A 9 -0.26 -5.05 -2.39
C ALA A 9 0.31 -3.77 -1.78
N TRP A 10 1.11 -3.04 -2.55
CA TRP A 10 1.51 -1.68 -2.20
C TRP A 10 0.99 -0.67 -3.23
N LEU A 11 0.74 0.52 -2.74
CA LEU A 11 0.44 1.73 -3.48
C LEU A 11 1.57 2.73 -3.22
N ASP A 12 1.28 4.04 -3.16
CA ASP A 12 2.29 5.05 -2.85
C ASP A 12 2.70 4.98 -1.37
N GLY A 13 3.94 4.54 -1.13
CA GLY A 13 4.52 4.34 0.20
C GLY A 13 6.01 3.99 0.12
N CYS A 14 6.56 3.54 1.24
CA CYS A 14 7.98 3.20 1.35
C CYS A 14 8.29 1.69 1.40
N SER A 15 7.26 0.84 1.33
CA SER A 15 7.33 -0.62 1.51
C SER A 15 7.74 -1.10 2.91
N GLY A 16 7.80 -0.19 3.89
CA GLY A 16 8.16 -0.51 5.27
C GLY A 16 7.21 -1.48 5.95
N CYS A 17 5.90 -1.43 5.61
CA CYS A 17 4.92 -2.37 6.16
C CYS A 17 5.13 -3.80 5.63
N HIS A 18 5.57 -3.97 4.37
CA HIS A 18 5.98 -5.28 3.85
C HIS A 18 7.28 -5.76 4.49
N MET A 19 8.24 -4.87 4.77
CA MET A 19 9.43 -5.23 5.53
C MET A 19 9.06 -5.73 6.92
N SER A 20 8.17 -5.00 7.63
CA SER A 20 7.69 -5.45 8.94
C SER A 20 6.91 -6.77 8.88
N LEU A 21 6.19 -7.03 7.78
CA LEU A 21 5.56 -8.34 7.56
C LEU A 21 6.61 -9.46 7.44
N LEU A 22 7.78 -9.18 6.83
CA LEU A 22 8.85 -10.16 6.73
C LEU A 22 9.61 -10.34 8.05
N ASP A 23 9.60 -9.33 8.94
CA ASP A 23 10.22 -9.37 10.27
C ASP A 23 9.49 -10.32 11.26
N ILE A 24 8.44 -11.02 10.82
CA ILE A 24 7.87 -12.14 11.60
C ILE A 24 8.78 -13.37 11.60
N ASP A 25 9.91 -13.31 10.90
CA ASP A 25 11.00 -14.31 10.84
C ASP A 25 10.47 -15.72 10.51
N GLU A 26 10.87 -16.74 11.28
CA GLU A 26 10.48 -18.12 11.05
C GLU A 26 8.97 -18.36 11.12
N ALA A 27 8.21 -17.51 11.80
CA ALA A 27 6.74 -17.63 11.83
C ALA A 27 6.09 -17.46 10.44
N ILE A 28 6.83 -16.91 9.45
CA ILE A 28 6.38 -16.87 8.07
C ILE A 28 6.19 -18.27 7.48
N LEU A 29 7.02 -19.24 7.86
CA LEU A 29 6.92 -20.63 7.41
C LEU A 29 5.62 -21.27 7.88
N ASP A 30 5.25 -21.02 9.14
CA ASP A 30 3.98 -21.46 9.69
C ASP A 30 2.80 -20.79 8.99
N LEU A 31 2.90 -19.51 8.71
CA LEU A 31 1.87 -18.75 8.01
C LEU A 31 1.64 -19.32 6.59
N VAL A 32 2.69 -19.44 5.76
CA VAL A 32 2.57 -19.94 4.39
C VAL A 32 2.15 -21.41 4.33
N SER A 33 2.39 -22.18 5.40
CA SER A 33 1.87 -23.54 5.51
C SER A 33 0.33 -23.59 5.61
N LYS A 34 -0.29 -22.53 6.14
CA LYS A 34 -1.74 -22.43 6.43
C LYS A 34 -2.51 -21.65 5.38
N VAL A 35 -1.84 -20.86 4.55
CA VAL A 35 -2.46 -20.00 3.53
C VAL A 35 -1.95 -20.32 2.13
N ASP A 36 -2.67 -19.82 1.13
CA ASP A 36 -2.24 -19.76 -0.26
C ASP A 36 -1.94 -18.29 -0.59
N LEU A 37 -0.66 -17.91 -0.64
CA LEU A 37 -0.24 -16.56 -1.04
C LEU A 37 -0.37 -16.44 -2.55
N VAL A 38 -1.43 -15.80 -3.02
CA VAL A 38 -1.82 -15.77 -4.44
C VAL A 38 -1.34 -14.55 -5.21
N CYS A 39 -0.92 -13.50 -4.51
CA CYS A 39 -0.36 -12.30 -5.11
C CYS A 39 0.41 -11.49 -4.06
N SER A 40 1.58 -10.99 -4.42
CA SER A 40 2.37 -10.07 -3.60
C SER A 40 3.27 -9.25 -4.52
N PRO A 41 3.65 -8.01 -4.16
CA PRO A 41 4.63 -7.23 -4.91
C PRO A 41 5.99 -7.90 -5.07
N ILE A 42 6.35 -8.82 -4.17
CA ILE A 42 7.60 -9.60 -4.23
C ILE A 42 7.48 -10.89 -5.03
N MET A 43 6.31 -11.17 -5.62
CA MET A 43 6.06 -12.32 -6.49
C MET A 43 5.95 -11.89 -7.95
N ASP A 44 6.24 -12.81 -8.87
CA ASP A 44 6.12 -12.55 -10.31
C ASP A 44 4.69 -12.76 -10.84
N ILE A 45 3.70 -12.20 -10.14
CA ILE A 45 2.29 -12.20 -10.53
C ILE A 45 1.92 -10.82 -11.05
N LYS A 46 1.60 -10.73 -12.35
CA LYS A 46 1.32 -9.45 -13.01
C LYS A 46 -0.14 -9.01 -12.90
N GLU A 47 -1.06 -9.95 -12.73
CA GLU A 47 -2.49 -9.65 -12.65
C GLU A 47 -3.06 -10.06 -11.30
N PHE A 48 -3.74 -9.13 -10.63
CA PHE A 48 -4.36 -9.42 -9.34
C PHE A 48 -5.48 -10.46 -9.50
N PRO A 49 -5.45 -11.59 -8.76
CA PRO A 49 -6.35 -12.73 -8.97
C PRO A 49 -7.78 -12.46 -8.48
N GLN A 50 -8.73 -13.28 -8.93
CA GLN A 50 -10.11 -13.30 -8.43
C GLN A 50 -10.21 -14.11 -7.12
N ASN A 51 -11.29 -13.86 -6.36
CA ASN A 51 -11.67 -14.64 -5.16
C ASN A 51 -10.56 -14.71 -4.10
N VAL A 52 -9.97 -13.57 -3.77
CA VAL A 52 -9.03 -13.45 -2.66
C VAL A 52 -9.80 -13.29 -1.36
N ASP A 53 -9.42 -14.05 -0.32
CA ASP A 53 -10.11 -14.01 0.96
C ASP A 53 -9.66 -12.77 1.78
N VAL A 54 -8.36 -12.51 1.86
CA VAL A 54 -7.80 -11.37 2.59
C VAL A 54 -6.73 -10.69 1.74
N THR A 55 -6.78 -9.36 1.66
CA THR A 55 -5.69 -8.57 1.06
C THR A 55 -5.19 -7.52 2.04
N LEU A 56 -3.88 -7.53 2.29
CA LEU A 56 -3.17 -6.49 3.03
C LEU A 56 -2.68 -5.45 2.03
N VAL A 57 -3.09 -4.19 2.19
CA VAL A 57 -2.69 -3.09 1.29
C VAL A 57 -1.97 -2.02 2.07
N GLU A 58 -0.72 -1.74 1.72
CA GLU A 58 0.03 -0.59 2.22
C GLU A 58 0.06 0.55 1.20
N GLY A 59 0.35 1.74 1.69
CA GLY A 59 0.49 2.93 0.85
C GLY A 59 -0.82 3.69 0.64
N ALA A 60 -0.69 4.91 0.14
CA ALA A 60 -1.79 5.82 -0.17
C ALA A 60 -2.17 5.77 -1.65
N VAL A 61 -3.35 6.25 -1.98
CA VAL A 61 -3.80 6.42 -3.37
C VAL A 61 -3.37 7.81 -3.84
N SER A 62 -2.32 7.88 -4.65
CA SER A 62 -1.71 9.14 -5.09
C SER A 62 -1.61 9.32 -6.60
N SER A 63 -1.82 8.25 -7.36
CA SER A 63 -1.80 8.23 -8.83
C SER A 63 -3.06 7.59 -9.40
N GLU A 64 -3.29 7.78 -10.71
CA GLU A 64 -4.38 7.09 -11.41
C GLU A 64 -4.19 5.57 -11.41
N GLU A 65 -2.95 5.11 -11.47
CA GLU A 65 -2.63 3.68 -11.37
C GLU A 65 -3.02 3.11 -10.01
N ASP A 66 -2.68 3.81 -8.91
CA ASP A 66 -3.10 3.41 -7.55
C ASP A 66 -4.62 3.35 -7.43
N LEU A 67 -5.32 4.34 -8.00
CA LEU A 67 -6.78 4.40 -7.99
C LEU A 67 -7.39 3.17 -8.66
N HIS A 68 -6.96 2.85 -9.87
CA HIS A 68 -7.45 1.68 -10.60
C HIS A 68 -7.07 0.38 -9.90
N LYS A 69 -5.85 0.30 -9.36
CA LYS A 69 -5.34 -0.87 -8.65
C LYS A 69 -6.15 -1.17 -7.40
N ILE A 70 -6.40 -0.17 -6.54
CA ILE A 70 -7.17 -0.39 -5.31
C ILE A 70 -8.65 -0.75 -5.58
N GLN A 71 -9.26 -0.15 -6.60
CA GLN A 71 -10.61 -0.51 -7.02
C GLN A 71 -10.68 -1.97 -7.50
N LYS A 72 -9.71 -2.41 -8.31
CA LYS A 72 -9.60 -3.80 -8.77
C LYS A 72 -9.40 -4.75 -7.60
N ILE A 73 -8.50 -4.42 -6.67
CA ILE A 73 -8.23 -5.21 -5.46
C ILE A 73 -9.51 -5.35 -4.64
N ARG A 74 -10.22 -4.24 -4.36
CA ARG A 74 -11.47 -4.29 -3.57
C ARG A 74 -12.53 -5.18 -4.22
N ALA A 75 -12.69 -5.09 -5.53
CA ALA A 75 -13.69 -5.88 -6.26
C ALA A 75 -13.42 -7.40 -6.24
N ARG A 76 -12.17 -7.81 -5.96
CA ARG A 76 -11.71 -9.20 -6.00
C ARG A 76 -11.39 -9.78 -4.63
N THR A 77 -11.58 -9.01 -3.55
CA THR A 77 -11.18 -9.36 -2.18
C THR A 77 -12.40 -9.36 -1.25
N LYS A 78 -12.51 -10.35 -0.37
CA LYS A 78 -13.57 -10.41 0.64
C LYS A 78 -13.29 -9.44 1.79
N ILE A 79 -12.08 -9.52 2.39
CA ILE A 79 -11.65 -8.69 3.53
C ILE A 79 -10.44 -7.86 3.10
N LEU A 80 -10.59 -6.55 3.11
CA LEU A 80 -9.54 -5.60 2.78
C LEU A 80 -8.96 -4.98 4.04
N VAL A 81 -7.65 -5.13 4.23
CA VAL A 81 -6.90 -4.60 5.37
C VAL A 81 -6.07 -3.41 4.92
N ALA A 82 -6.29 -2.26 5.53
CA ALA A 82 -5.41 -1.09 5.40
C ALA A 82 -4.21 -1.27 6.34
N LEU A 83 -3.02 -1.48 5.78
CA LEU A 83 -1.80 -1.77 6.51
C LEU A 83 -0.88 -0.55 6.53
N GLY A 84 -0.60 -0.05 7.73
CA GLY A 84 0.29 1.08 7.95
C GLY A 84 -0.35 2.45 7.77
N ASP A 85 0.29 3.46 8.32
CA ASP A 85 -0.24 4.83 8.39
C ASP A 85 -0.49 5.47 7.02
N CYS A 86 0.30 5.11 6.00
CA CYS A 86 0.08 5.64 4.64
C CYS A 86 -1.29 5.19 4.09
N SER A 87 -1.68 3.93 4.29
CA SER A 87 -2.98 3.43 3.85
C SER A 87 -4.13 3.90 4.72
N VAL A 88 -3.88 4.14 6.03
CA VAL A 88 -4.90 4.52 7.02
C VAL A 88 -5.19 6.02 7.01
N THR A 89 -4.18 6.88 6.84
CA THR A 89 -4.31 8.35 6.96
C THR A 89 -3.74 9.13 5.78
N GLY A 90 -3.01 8.46 4.86
CA GLY A 90 -2.24 9.10 3.80
C GLY A 90 -0.82 9.48 4.20
N ASN A 91 -0.53 9.64 5.48
CA ASN A 91 0.77 9.92 6.11
C ASN A 91 1.78 10.67 5.20
N VAL A 92 2.96 10.11 4.94
CA VAL A 92 4.03 10.76 4.15
C VAL A 92 3.57 11.13 2.72
N PRO A 93 2.91 10.27 1.94
CA PRO A 93 2.38 10.66 0.63
C PRO A 93 1.48 11.91 0.66
N SER A 94 0.69 12.10 1.72
CA SER A 94 -0.22 13.24 1.85
C SER A 94 0.47 14.56 2.20
N MET A 95 1.75 14.54 2.57
CA MET A 95 2.54 15.77 2.84
C MET A 95 2.60 16.71 1.64
N ARG A 96 2.42 16.20 0.43
CA ARG A 96 2.33 17.03 -0.78
C ARG A 96 1.00 17.76 -0.98
N ASN A 97 -0.04 17.36 -0.26
CA ASN A 97 -1.42 17.83 -0.49
C ASN A 97 -1.65 19.35 -0.32
N PRO A 98 -0.86 20.10 0.48
CA PRO A 98 -0.93 21.57 0.49
C PRO A 98 -0.53 22.25 -0.81
N TYR A 99 0.15 21.53 -1.71
CA TYR A 99 0.69 22.07 -2.96
C TYR A 99 -0.05 21.51 -4.17
N LYS A 100 -0.22 22.36 -5.22
CA LYS A 100 -0.68 21.88 -6.52
C LYS A 100 0.40 20.98 -7.14
N VAL A 101 0.01 19.93 -7.86
CA VAL A 101 0.93 18.99 -8.54
C VAL A 101 1.89 19.73 -9.46
N GLU A 102 1.41 20.78 -10.15
CA GLU A 102 2.24 21.61 -11.01
C GLU A 102 3.43 22.24 -10.26
N ARG A 103 3.19 22.77 -9.06
CA ARG A 103 4.27 23.36 -8.22
C ARG A 103 5.30 22.32 -7.78
N LEU A 104 4.86 21.06 -7.57
CA LEU A 104 5.78 19.97 -7.25
C LEU A 104 6.68 19.65 -8.43
N PHE A 105 6.11 19.60 -9.64
CA PHE A 105 6.87 19.37 -10.85
C PHE A 105 7.84 20.53 -11.16
N GLU A 106 7.38 21.77 -11.05
CA GLU A 106 8.27 22.94 -11.18
C GLU A 106 9.47 22.83 -10.24
N ARG A 107 9.23 22.53 -8.97
CA ARG A 107 10.30 22.42 -7.97
C ARG A 107 11.25 21.26 -8.23
N ALA A 108 10.72 20.10 -8.60
CA ALA A 108 11.52 18.87 -8.77
C ALA A 108 12.30 18.88 -10.10
N TYR A 109 11.70 19.36 -11.18
CA TYR A 109 12.25 19.17 -12.52
C TYR A 109 12.70 20.47 -13.22
N ASP A 110 12.07 21.62 -12.91
CA ASP A 110 12.35 22.85 -13.62
C ASP A 110 13.28 23.77 -12.83
N GLN A 111 13.12 23.83 -11.50
CA GLN A 111 13.86 24.74 -10.59
C GLN A 111 14.99 24.05 -9.82
N ASN A 112 15.31 22.80 -10.12
CA ASN A 112 16.38 22.09 -9.43
C ASN A 112 17.76 22.59 -9.90
N ALA A 113 18.50 23.23 -8.98
CA ALA A 113 19.80 23.83 -9.27
C ALA A 113 20.89 22.84 -9.74
N ASN A 114 20.72 21.55 -9.44
CA ASN A 114 21.69 20.50 -9.80
C ASN A 114 21.46 19.92 -11.20
N LEU A 115 20.45 20.38 -11.93
CA LEU A 115 20.19 19.88 -13.27
C LEU A 115 20.95 20.71 -14.32
N PRO A 116 21.61 20.07 -15.29
CA PRO A 116 22.26 20.78 -16.38
C PRO A 116 21.23 21.56 -17.21
N PRO A 117 21.61 22.62 -17.93
CA PRO A 117 20.71 23.34 -18.83
C PRO A 117 20.06 22.40 -19.86
N LEU A 118 18.78 22.63 -20.20
CA LEU A 118 18.11 21.87 -21.25
C LEU A 118 18.74 22.22 -22.61
N ALA A 119 19.24 21.21 -23.29
CA ALA A 119 19.56 21.38 -24.72
C ALA A 119 18.22 21.37 -25.50
N HIS A 120 17.99 22.41 -26.28
CA HIS A 120 16.88 22.54 -27.24
C HIS A 120 15.44 22.62 -26.67
N GLY A 121 15.22 23.27 -25.54
CA GLY A 121 13.87 23.67 -25.10
C GLY A 121 12.89 22.52 -24.76
N GLY A 122 13.40 21.33 -24.50
CA GLY A 122 12.58 20.17 -24.09
C GLY A 122 12.04 20.27 -22.65
N THR A 123 11.18 19.36 -22.26
CA THR A 123 10.76 19.20 -20.86
C THR A 123 11.63 18.18 -20.14
N ARG A 124 11.93 18.42 -18.86
CA ARG A 124 12.59 17.44 -17.96
C ARG A 124 11.61 16.55 -17.24
N ARG A 125 10.32 16.90 -17.32
CA ARG A 125 9.29 16.17 -16.61
C ARG A 125 9.07 14.81 -17.28
N PRO A 126 9.08 13.72 -16.52
CA PRO A 126 8.79 12.41 -17.08
C PRO A 126 7.33 12.38 -17.57
N THR A 127 7.11 11.94 -18.79
CA THR A 127 5.79 11.87 -19.43
C THR A 127 5.49 10.50 -20.03
N VAL A 128 6.49 9.62 -20.09
CA VAL A 128 6.35 8.27 -20.70
C VAL A 128 6.67 7.23 -19.65
N GLY A 129 5.77 6.25 -19.49
CA GLY A 129 5.96 5.12 -18.57
C GLY A 129 5.77 5.47 -17.09
N VAL A 130 5.22 6.66 -16.77
CA VAL A 130 4.91 7.09 -15.41
C VAL A 130 3.43 7.39 -15.27
N PRO A 131 2.77 6.98 -14.17
CA PRO A 131 1.36 7.26 -13.94
C PRO A 131 1.13 8.75 -13.65
N MET A 132 -0.03 9.26 -14.03
CA MET A 132 -0.44 10.62 -13.68
C MET A 132 -0.73 10.73 -12.18
N LEU A 133 -0.20 11.77 -11.53
CA LEU A 133 -0.51 12.07 -10.15
C LEU A 133 -1.94 12.59 -10.00
N LEU A 134 -2.65 12.07 -8.99
CA LEU A 134 -3.90 12.67 -8.56
C LEU A 134 -3.64 14.04 -7.90
N PRO A 135 -4.63 14.95 -7.88
CA PRO A 135 -4.49 16.24 -7.22
C PRO A 135 -4.10 16.13 -5.74
N ARG A 136 -4.52 15.05 -5.08
CA ARG A 136 -4.21 14.75 -3.67
C ARG A 136 -3.91 13.27 -3.49
N ALA A 137 -2.94 12.96 -2.61
CA ALA A 137 -2.80 11.63 -2.06
C ALA A 137 -3.87 11.41 -0.98
N ARG A 138 -4.51 10.25 -0.97
CA ARG A 138 -5.64 9.92 -0.09
C ARG A 138 -5.42 8.57 0.58
N PRO A 139 -5.89 8.38 1.82
CA PRO A 139 -5.97 7.06 2.41
C PRO A 139 -6.95 6.18 1.63
N ILE A 140 -6.78 4.85 1.72
CA ILE A 140 -7.55 3.95 0.86
C ILE A 140 -9.05 3.93 1.16
N HIS A 141 -9.45 4.24 2.42
CA HIS A 141 -10.86 4.27 2.81
C HIS A 141 -11.65 5.44 2.19
N GLU A 142 -10.98 6.48 1.70
CA GLU A 142 -11.64 7.54 0.92
C GLU A 142 -12.00 7.09 -0.52
N VAL A 143 -11.49 5.95 -0.95
CA VAL A 143 -11.66 5.44 -2.32
C VAL A 143 -12.49 4.17 -2.34
N VAL A 144 -12.23 3.24 -1.41
CA VAL A 144 -12.92 1.95 -1.32
C VAL A 144 -13.24 1.59 0.12
N LYS A 145 -14.20 0.70 0.34
CA LYS A 145 -14.51 0.18 1.68
C LYS A 145 -13.33 -0.62 2.22
N VAL A 146 -12.88 -0.28 3.41
CA VAL A 146 -11.88 -1.01 4.21
C VAL A 146 -12.59 -1.77 5.33
N ASP A 147 -12.17 -2.99 5.60
CA ASP A 147 -12.79 -3.84 6.61
C ASP A 147 -11.97 -3.87 7.92
N VAL A 148 -10.63 -3.74 7.84
CA VAL A 148 -9.71 -3.76 8.98
C VAL A 148 -8.64 -2.68 8.80
N TYR A 149 -8.28 -2.01 9.90
CA TYR A 149 -7.21 -1.00 9.94
C TYR A 149 -6.09 -1.44 10.87
N VAL A 150 -4.86 -1.37 10.39
CA VAL A 150 -3.64 -1.69 11.14
C VAL A 150 -2.70 -0.49 11.05
N PRO A 151 -2.86 0.53 11.92
CA PRO A 151 -2.00 1.71 11.92
C PRO A 151 -0.59 1.38 12.39
N GLY A 152 0.35 2.28 12.15
CA GLY A 152 1.78 2.18 12.49
C GLY A 152 2.66 2.56 11.30
N CYS A 153 3.90 2.99 11.57
CA CYS A 153 4.82 3.43 10.50
C CYS A 153 6.24 2.84 10.67
N PRO A 154 6.40 1.54 10.40
CA PRO A 154 5.39 0.52 10.09
C PRO A 154 4.69 -0.03 11.35
N PRO A 155 3.56 -0.75 11.22
CA PRO A 155 3.02 -1.54 12.33
C PRO A 155 4.03 -2.60 12.75
N PRO A 156 4.15 -2.93 14.06
CA PRO A 156 5.03 -4.03 14.49
C PRO A 156 4.64 -5.37 13.85
N ALA A 157 5.63 -6.22 13.59
CA ALA A 157 5.45 -7.55 13.01
C ALA A 157 4.42 -8.39 13.79
N GLU A 158 4.46 -8.31 15.12
CA GLU A 158 3.50 -8.98 16.03
C GLU A 158 2.05 -8.55 15.79
N ALA A 159 1.82 -7.25 15.54
CA ALA A 159 0.47 -6.73 15.25
C ALA A 159 -0.04 -7.27 13.91
N ILE A 160 0.82 -7.34 12.90
CA ILE A 160 0.47 -7.88 11.58
C ILE A 160 0.15 -9.37 11.70
N LEU A 161 1.01 -10.14 12.39
CA LEU A 161 0.82 -11.57 12.61
C LEU A 161 -0.48 -11.86 13.39
N PHE A 162 -0.76 -11.07 14.43
CA PHE A 162 -2.01 -11.15 15.20
C PHE A 162 -3.23 -10.93 14.29
N VAL A 163 -3.22 -9.88 13.48
CA VAL A 163 -4.35 -9.57 12.58
C VAL A 163 -4.60 -10.69 11.59
N VAL A 164 -3.54 -11.18 10.94
CA VAL A 164 -3.66 -12.30 9.99
C VAL A 164 -4.17 -13.56 10.69
N GLY A 165 -3.62 -13.86 11.87
CA GLY A 165 -4.04 -15.03 12.66
C GLY A 165 -5.52 -15.01 13.05
N GLU A 166 -6.04 -13.87 13.51
CA GLU A 166 -7.46 -13.69 13.84
C GLU A 166 -8.35 -13.87 12.60
N LEU A 167 -7.97 -13.27 11.47
CA LEU A 167 -8.71 -13.41 10.21
C LEU A 167 -8.73 -14.87 9.72
N LEU A 168 -7.62 -15.58 9.83
CA LEU A 168 -7.56 -17.01 9.51
C LEU A 168 -8.44 -17.88 10.44
N ALA A 169 -8.61 -17.45 11.68
CA ALA A 169 -9.52 -18.09 12.62
C ALA A 169 -11.00 -17.67 12.46
N GLY A 170 -11.31 -16.84 11.43
CA GLY A 170 -12.66 -16.34 11.16
C GLY A 170 -13.14 -15.27 12.14
N ARG A 171 -12.24 -14.62 12.86
CA ARG A 171 -12.54 -13.56 13.81
C ARG A 171 -12.11 -12.20 13.27
N MET A 172 -12.85 -11.15 13.59
CA MET A 172 -12.45 -9.77 13.26
C MET A 172 -11.44 -9.28 14.29
N PRO A 173 -10.21 -8.90 13.86
CA PRO A 173 -9.15 -8.48 14.77
C PRO A 173 -9.37 -7.07 15.33
N ASN A 174 -8.91 -6.84 16.56
CA ASN A 174 -8.74 -5.52 17.14
C ASN A 174 -7.28 -5.31 17.56
N PRO A 175 -6.44 -4.69 16.71
CA PRO A 175 -5.02 -4.53 16.98
C PRO A 175 -4.67 -3.34 17.89
N SER A 176 -5.65 -2.63 18.47
CA SER A 176 -5.45 -1.37 19.21
C SER A 176 -4.52 -1.47 20.44
N GLN A 177 -4.29 -2.67 20.94
CA GLN A 177 -3.35 -2.92 22.04
C GLN A 177 -1.91 -3.16 21.55
N LEU A 178 -1.73 -3.49 20.27
CA LEU A 178 -0.44 -3.87 19.68
C LEU A 178 0.15 -2.78 18.79
N THR A 179 -0.70 -1.88 18.29
CA THR A 179 -0.28 -0.83 17.39
C THR A 179 -1.18 0.40 17.47
N ARG A 180 -0.64 1.54 17.08
CA ARG A 180 -1.33 2.83 16.98
C ARG A 180 -0.69 3.68 15.90
N PHE A 181 -1.39 4.75 15.49
CA PHE A 181 -0.86 5.75 14.57
C PHE A 181 0.45 6.37 15.10
N GLY A 182 1.46 6.50 14.23
CA GLY A 182 2.76 7.09 14.53
C GLY A 182 3.66 6.21 15.40
N MET A 183 3.37 4.93 15.52
CA MET A 183 4.20 3.99 16.28
C MET A 183 5.26 3.37 15.38
#